data_3690eb520f5e469ea694ba86de48d2a9
#
_entry.id   3690eb520f5e469ea694ba86de48d2a9
#
_cell.length_a   1.000
_cell.length_b   1.000
_cell.length_c   1.000
_cell.angle_alpha   90.00
_cell.angle_beta   90.00
_cell.angle_gamma   90.00
#
_symmetry.space_group_name_H-M   'P 1'
#
loop_
_entity.id
_entity.type
_entity.pdbx_description
1 polymer ?
#
loop_
_entity_poly.entity_id
_entity_poly.type
_entity_poly.pdbx_seq_one_letter_code
_entity_poly.pdbx_strand_id
1 'polypeptide(L)'
;MSPLTRSFEAAREATKAAFHVRLIGTFEPDLVCAPADAIADAWLATAQPDFDRFPVRDADRTIGLLVRGDYPGRLVRDAMLPLSEELIVSADMAIAELIPRMRALPYRLILRGDRIDGLVTESDLLKLPVRIVVFGLLTHLETVMAELVSTRWPSDEWMTALGPGRRAKLLEKETALRLRGLNPPRIELTEFADKRDLCKRLLATGRRRFDREMDGLRNLRDQLAHAATFVDDADSSMGIGSFVDQWDAARYWVQELMMLIRNDSTQTGRRQSD
;
A
#
# COMPACT_ATOMS: atom_id res chain seq x y z
N MET A 1 12.69 5.95 20.91
CA MET A 1 11.73 5.15 20.13
C MET A 1 10.96 4.26 21.08
N SER A 2 9.63 4.36 21.08
CA SER A 2 8.79 3.58 21.99
C SER A 2 8.86 2.08 21.68
N PRO A 3 8.47 1.21 22.64
CA PRO A 3 8.35 -0.22 22.38
C PRO A 3 7.38 -0.53 21.22
N LEU A 4 6.31 0.24 21.07
CA LEU A 4 5.33 0.10 19.99
C LEU A 4 5.96 0.38 18.63
N THR A 5 6.68 1.50 18.46
CA THR A 5 7.36 1.82 17.19
C THR A 5 8.37 0.74 16.80
N ARG A 6 9.13 0.18 17.75
CA ARG A 6 10.07 -0.92 17.47
C ARG A 6 9.36 -2.18 17.02
N SER A 7 8.24 -2.53 17.65
CA SER A 7 7.43 -3.69 17.28
C SER A 7 6.88 -3.54 15.86
N PHE A 8 6.43 -2.35 15.48
CA PHE A 8 5.93 -2.08 14.13
C PHE A 8 7.03 -2.06 13.07
N GLU A 9 8.21 -1.52 13.36
CA GLU A 9 9.33 -1.62 12.41
C GLU A 9 9.74 -3.07 12.17
N ALA A 10 9.78 -3.89 13.21
CA ALA A 10 10.03 -5.32 13.06
C ALA A 10 8.92 -6.01 12.24
N ALA A 11 7.65 -5.70 12.47
CA ALA A 11 6.53 -6.22 11.70
C ALA A 11 6.58 -5.77 10.23
N ARG A 12 6.98 -4.52 9.96
CA ARG A 12 7.17 -4.00 8.60
C ARG A 12 8.28 -4.74 7.85
N GLU A 13 9.43 -4.97 8.48
CA GLU A 13 10.51 -5.75 7.86
C GLU A 13 10.11 -7.20 7.64
N ALA A 14 9.39 -7.82 8.60
CA ALA A 14 8.83 -9.16 8.42
C ALA A 14 7.81 -9.19 7.25
N THR A 15 6.97 -8.17 7.12
CA THR A 15 6.02 -8.04 6.00
C THR A 15 6.75 -7.92 4.67
N LYS A 16 7.81 -7.12 4.58
CA LYS A 16 8.62 -7.04 3.36
C LYS A 16 9.28 -8.37 3.02
N ALA A 17 9.79 -9.08 4.02
CA ALA A 17 10.42 -10.38 3.83
C ALA A 17 9.43 -11.49 3.46
N ALA A 18 8.14 -11.35 3.80
CA ALA A 18 7.12 -12.37 3.55
C ALA A 18 6.34 -12.15 2.26
N PHE A 19 6.11 -10.88 1.83
CA PHE A 19 5.20 -10.55 0.74
C PHE A 19 5.95 -10.07 -0.50
N HIS A 20 6.17 -11.00 -1.43
CA HIS A 20 6.90 -10.79 -2.68
C HIS A 20 5.98 -10.83 -3.91
N VAL A 21 6.47 -10.29 -5.01
CA VAL A 21 5.78 -10.25 -6.32
C VAL A 21 5.31 -11.63 -6.77
N ARG A 22 6.06 -12.70 -6.46
CA ARG A 22 5.68 -14.09 -6.76
C ARG A 22 4.33 -14.51 -6.19
N LEU A 23 3.84 -13.86 -5.13
CA LEU A 23 2.56 -14.20 -4.50
C LEU A 23 1.35 -13.61 -5.23
N ILE A 24 1.59 -12.66 -6.12
CA ILE A 24 0.51 -11.95 -6.82
C ILE A 24 0.58 -12.10 -8.33
N GLY A 25 1.77 -12.31 -8.91
CA GLY A 25 1.95 -12.49 -10.34
C GLY A 25 1.26 -13.74 -10.90
N THR A 26 1.01 -13.74 -12.19
CA THR A 26 0.53 -14.88 -12.97
C THR A 26 1.72 -15.56 -13.62
N PHE A 27 1.85 -16.89 -13.47
CA PHE A 27 2.94 -17.71 -13.97
C PHE A 27 2.40 -18.87 -14.81
N GLU A 28 3.29 -19.55 -15.55
CA GLU A 28 2.92 -20.79 -16.22
C GLU A 28 2.44 -21.84 -15.19
N PRO A 29 1.39 -22.64 -15.53
CA PRO A 29 0.75 -22.77 -16.85
C PRO A 29 -0.36 -21.74 -17.17
N ASP A 30 -0.74 -20.87 -16.23
CA ASP A 30 -1.86 -19.93 -16.39
C ASP A 30 -1.49 -18.69 -17.22
N LEU A 31 -0.19 -18.48 -17.48
CA LEU A 31 0.32 -17.36 -18.25
C LEU A 31 0.17 -17.60 -19.75
N VAL A 32 -0.64 -16.79 -20.42
CA VAL A 32 -0.81 -16.83 -21.87
C VAL A 32 0.27 -16.01 -22.54
N CYS A 33 1.06 -16.65 -23.41
CA CYS A 33 2.15 -16.03 -24.14
C CYS A 33 1.85 -15.96 -25.65
N ALA A 34 2.26 -14.87 -26.31
CA ALA A 34 2.15 -14.70 -27.75
C ALA A 34 3.40 -15.23 -28.47
N PRO A 35 3.29 -16.08 -29.52
CA PRO A 35 4.43 -16.49 -30.33
C PRO A 35 5.00 -15.32 -31.14
N ALA A 36 6.31 -15.16 -31.15
CA ALA A 36 6.99 -14.03 -31.78
C ALA A 36 6.79 -13.96 -33.33
N ASP A 37 6.62 -15.10 -33.95
CA ASP A 37 6.45 -15.27 -35.41
C ASP A 37 4.99 -15.29 -35.89
N ALA A 38 4.02 -15.19 -34.96
CA ALA A 38 2.60 -15.08 -35.32
C ALA A 38 2.29 -13.69 -35.88
N ILE A 39 1.25 -13.60 -36.70
CA ILE A 39 0.65 -12.33 -37.12
C ILE A 39 -0.19 -11.81 -35.94
N ALA A 40 0.10 -10.59 -35.46
CA ALA A 40 -0.43 -10.07 -34.22
C ALA A 40 -1.96 -9.99 -34.19
N ASP A 41 -2.61 -9.46 -35.23
CA ASP A 41 -4.08 -9.36 -35.30
C ASP A 41 -4.75 -10.73 -35.30
N ALA A 42 -4.21 -11.66 -36.07
CA ALA A 42 -4.75 -13.00 -36.18
C ALA A 42 -4.63 -13.75 -34.83
N TRP A 43 -3.51 -13.58 -34.14
CA TRP A 43 -3.31 -14.19 -32.85
C TRP A 43 -4.21 -13.56 -31.79
N LEU A 44 -4.28 -12.21 -31.71
CA LEU A 44 -5.11 -11.48 -30.76
C LEU A 44 -6.60 -11.78 -30.91
N ALA A 45 -7.06 -12.09 -32.17
CA ALA A 45 -8.44 -12.50 -32.40
C ALA A 45 -8.78 -13.87 -31.75
N THR A 46 -7.79 -14.72 -31.52
CA THR A 46 -7.96 -16.03 -30.87
C THR A 46 -7.65 -16.00 -29.37
N ALA A 47 -6.93 -14.96 -28.89
CA ALA A 47 -6.57 -14.82 -27.49
C ALA A 47 -7.79 -14.46 -26.62
N GLN A 48 -7.78 -14.88 -25.36
CA GLN A 48 -8.85 -14.60 -24.42
C GLN A 48 -9.15 -13.10 -24.35
N PRO A 49 -10.42 -12.68 -24.48
CA PRO A 49 -10.79 -11.27 -24.60
C PRO A 49 -10.48 -10.46 -23.34
N ASP A 50 -10.48 -11.09 -22.18
CA ASP A 50 -10.23 -10.44 -20.87
C ASP A 50 -8.76 -10.14 -20.62
N PHE A 51 -7.85 -10.68 -21.46
CA PHE A 51 -6.41 -10.41 -21.35
C PHE A 51 -5.98 -9.37 -22.37
N ASP A 52 -5.19 -8.41 -21.93
CA ASP A 52 -4.70 -7.30 -22.74
C ASP A 52 -3.17 -7.17 -22.77
N ARG A 53 -2.47 -8.06 -22.03
CA ARG A 53 -1.00 -8.08 -21.90
C ARG A 53 -0.50 -9.50 -22.05
N PHE A 54 0.43 -9.71 -22.99
CA PHE A 54 0.91 -11.04 -23.34
C PHE A 54 2.44 -11.04 -23.44
N PRO A 55 3.16 -11.79 -22.59
CA PRO A 55 4.60 -12.01 -22.82
C PRO A 55 4.83 -12.61 -24.20
N VAL A 56 5.84 -12.13 -24.90
CA VAL A 56 6.17 -12.62 -26.24
C VAL A 56 7.28 -13.65 -26.14
N ARG A 57 7.03 -14.84 -26.71
CA ARG A 57 7.95 -15.97 -26.73
C ARG A 57 8.61 -16.15 -28.08
N ASP A 58 9.94 -16.25 -28.09
CA ASP A 58 10.72 -16.77 -29.20
C ASP A 58 11.45 -18.01 -28.71
N ALA A 59 11.07 -19.17 -29.21
CA ALA A 59 11.40 -20.47 -28.61
C ALA A 59 11.10 -20.49 -27.10
N ASP A 60 12.12 -20.78 -26.28
CA ASP A 60 11.98 -20.86 -24.82
C ASP A 60 12.23 -19.53 -24.09
N ARG A 61 12.39 -18.43 -24.82
CA ARG A 61 12.76 -17.14 -24.22
C ARG A 61 11.66 -16.11 -24.36
N THR A 62 11.37 -15.40 -23.29
CA THR A 62 10.56 -14.18 -23.37
C THR A 62 11.42 -13.04 -23.91
N ILE A 63 10.98 -12.39 -24.99
CA ILE A 63 11.71 -11.33 -25.70
C ILE A 63 11.04 -9.95 -25.61
N GLY A 64 9.82 -9.89 -25.07
CA GLY A 64 9.07 -8.64 -24.92
C GLY A 64 7.67 -8.88 -24.41
N LEU A 65 6.82 -7.86 -24.54
CA LEU A 65 5.42 -7.87 -24.16
C LEU A 65 4.56 -7.30 -25.28
N LEU A 66 3.56 -8.05 -25.74
CA LEU A 66 2.51 -7.56 -26.63
C LEU A 66 1.39 -6.96 -25.77
N VAL A 67 0.99 -5.74 -26.08
CA VAL A 67 -0.21 -5.10 -25.53
C VAL A 67 -1.35 -5.30 -26.54
N ARG A 68 -2.57 -5.56 -26.07
CA ARG A 68 -3.73 -5.65 -26.97
C ARG A 68 -3.92 -4.32 -27.70
N GLY A 69 -4.04 -4.37 -29.01
CA GLY A 69 -4.15 -3.20 -29.88
C GLY A 69 -4.42 -3.61 -31.32
N ASP A 70 -4.30 -2.66 -32.24
CA ASP A 70 -4.48 -2.85 -33.67
C ASP A 70 -3.10 -2.87 -34.38
N TYR A 71 -2.78 -3.98 -35.01
CA TYR A 71 -1.45 -4.24 -35.62
C TYR A 71 -1.57 -4.86 -36.99
N PRO A 72 -2.18 -4.18 -38.00
CA PRO A 72 -2.54 -4.76 -39.29
C PRO A 72 -1.35 -5.40 -39.97
N GLY A 73 -1.37 -6.73 -40.12
CA GLY A 73 -0.40 -7.53 -40.84
C GLY A 73 1.01 -7.59 -40.21
N ARG A 74 1.20 -7.06 -39.00
CA ARG A 74 2.51 -7.07 -38.32
C ARG A 74 2.75 -8.41 -37.62
N LEU A 75 4.00 -8.85 -37.57
CA LEU A 75 4.40 -9.94 -36.70
C LEU A 75 4.38 -9.46 -35.24
N VAL A 76 4.11 -10.39 -34.30
CA VAL A 76 4.12 -10.11 -32.86
C VAL A 76 5.46 -9.50 -32.43
N ARG A 77 6.59 -10.02 -32.92
CA ARG A 77 7.94 -9.48 -32.63
C ARG A 77 8.14 -8.03 -33.05
N ASP A 78 7.41 -7.57 -34.08
CA ASP A 78 7.52 -6.20 -34.58
C ASP A 78 6.51 -5.25 -33.93
N ALA A 79 5.48 -5.82 -33.26
CA ALA A 79 4.41 -5.10 -32.56
C ALA A 79 4.65 -4.99 -31.05
N MET A 80 5.50 -5.83 -30.48
CA MET A 80 5.75 -5.89 -29.04
C MET A 80 6.56 -4.71 -28.50
N LEU A 81 6.44 -4.48 -27.21
CA LEU A 81 7.39 -3.71 -26.42
C LEU A 81 8.62 -4.61 -26.15
N PRO A 82 9.83 -4.20 -26.56
CA PRO A 82 11.04 -4.99 -26.30
C PRO A 82 11.35 -5.02 -24.80
N LEU A 83 12.12 -6.02 -24.37
CA LEU A 83 12.60 -6.08 -23.00
C LEU A 83 13.40 -4.84 -22.64
N SER A 84 13.10 -4.28 -21.47
CA SER A 84 13.86 -3.20 -20.83
C SER A 84 13.93 -3.43 -19.33
N GLU A 85 14.85 -2.78 -18.65
CA GLU A 85 14.96 -2.86 -17.19
C GLU A 85 13.69 -2.37 -16.51
N GLU A 86 13.00 -1.38 -17.09
CA GLU A 86 11.74 -0.87 -16.56
C GLU A 86 10.60 -1.88 -16.67
N LEU A 87 10.63 -2.74 -17.69
CA LEU A 87 9.59 -3.74 -17.92
C LEU A 87 9.73 -4.96 -17.00
N ILE A 88 10.87 -5.15 -16.35
CA ILE A 88 11.19 -6.36 -15.60
C ILE A 88 11.22 -6.07 -14.09
N VAL A 89 10.67 -7.02 -13.30
CA VAL A 89 10.80 -7.05 -11.85
C VAL A 89 11.21 -8.45 -11.39
N SER A 90 11.92 -8.56 -10.27
CA SER A 90 12.23 -9.85 -9.67
C SER A 90 10.98 -10.46 -9.02
N ALA A 91 10.83 -11.78 -9.11
CA ALA A 91 9.83 -12.54 -8.34
C ALA A 91 9.99 -12.34 -6.83
N ASP A 92 11.22 -12.06 -6.37
CA ASP A 92 11.58 -11.84 -4.96
C ASP A 92 11.49 -10.37 -4.54
N MET A 93 11.12 -9.45 -5.44
CA MET A 93 10.87 -8.07 -5.07
C MET A 93 9.73 -7.99 -4.07
N ALA A 94 9.90 -7.20 -3.01
CA ALA A 94 8.82 -6.96 -2.06
C ALA A 94 7.65 -6.21 -2.74
N ILE A 95 6.40 -6.60 -2.43
CA ILE A 95 5.19 -5.91 -2.94
C ILE A 95 5.23 -4.42 -2.60
N ALA A 96 5.73 -4.06 -1.42
CA ALA A 96 5.90 -2.67 -0.99
C ALA A 96 6.82 -1.84 -1.91
N GLU A 97 7.71 -2.48 -2.65
CA GLU A 97 8.62 -1.85 -3.61
C GLU A 97 8.05 -1.86 -5.03
N LEU A 98 7.18 -2.82 -5.33
CA LEU A 98 6.46 -2.89 -6.60
C LEU A 98 5.43 -1.76 -6.73
N ILE A 99 4.62 -1.51 -5.69
CA ILE A 99 3.48 -0.57 -5.73
C ILE A 99 3.84 0.77 -6.37
N PRO A 100 4.88 1.52 -5.94
CA PRO A 100 5.22 2.80 -6.56
C PRO A 100 5.68 2.68 -8.01
N ARG A 101 6.25 1.55 -8.41
CA ARG A 101 6.70 1.31 -9.80
C ARG A 101 5.55 1.10 -10.77
N MET A 102 4.38 0.68 -10.28
CA MET A 102 3.18 0.46 -11.09
C MET A 102 2.53 1.76 -11.59
N ARG A 103 2.93 2.93 -11.06
CA ARG A 103 2.44 4.23 -11.52
C ARG A 103 2.82 4.52 -12.97
N ALA A 104 4.10 4.36 -13.30
CA ALA A 104 4.62 4.68 -14.64
C ALA A 104 4.25 3.65 -15.70
N LEU A 105 4.23 2.38 -15.29
CA LEU A 105 3.92 1.26 -16.16
C LEU A 105 3.10 0.25 -15.35
N PRO A 106 1.78 0.10 -15.58
CA PRO A 106 0.88 -0.68 -14.74
C PRO A 106 0.97 -2.19 -14.97
N TYR A 107 2.06 -2.65 -15.50
CA TYR A 107 2.38 -4.06 -15.73
C TYR A 107 3.90 -4.28 -15.72
N ARG A 108 4.34 -5.49 -15.34
CA ARG A 108 5.74 -5.91 -15.36
C ARG A 108 5.86 -7.38 -15.69
N LEU A 109 6.88 -7.72 -16.45
CA LEU A 109 7.34 -9.09 -16.60
C LEU A 109 8.12 -9.50 -15.36
N ILE A 110 7.93 -10.75 -14.91
CA ILE A 110 8.54 -11.26 -13.69
C ILE A 110 9.70 -12.18 -14.03
N LEU A 111 10.87 -11.81 -13.53
CA LEU A 111 12.09 -12.64 -13.59
C LEU A 111 12.11 -13.56 -12.36
N ARG A 112 12.17 -14.87 -12.61
CA ARG A 112 12.32 -15.91 -11.60
C ARG A 112 13.52 -16.80 -11.94
N GLY A 113 14.58 -16.71 -11.12
CA GLY A 113 15.87 -17.32 -11.45
C GLY A 113 16.49 -16.63 -12.65
N ASP A 114 16.70 -17.39 -13.73
CA ASP A 114 17.29 -16.95 -15.00
C ASP A 114 16.24 -16.76 -16.13
N ARG A 115 14.94 -16.90 -15.81
CA ARG A 115 13.84 -16.89 -16.79
C ARG A 115 12.80 -15.82 -16.46
N ILE A 116 12.30 -15.20 -17.52
CA ILE A 116 11.09 -14.37 -17.45
C ILE A 116 9.91 -15.28 -17.77
N ASP A 117 9.16 -15.69 -16.73
CA ASP A 117 8.07 -16.65 -16.83
C ASP A 117 6.80 -16.22 -16.11
N GLY A 118 6.71 -14.95 -15.74
CA GLY A 118 5.55 -14.40 -15.08
C GLY A 118 5.19 -12.98 -15.55
N LEU A 119 4.00 -12.57 -15.22
CA LEU A 119 3.45 -11.24 -15.47
C LEU A 119 2.73 -10.76 -14.19
N VAL A 120 2.89 -9.50 -13.86
CA VAL A 120 2.09 -8.79 -12.86
C VAL A 120 1.47 -7.56 -13.51
N THR A 121 0.19 -7.33 -13.24
CA THR A 121 -0.61 -6.22 -13.76
C THR A 121 -1.27 -5.42 -12.65
N GLU A 122 -1.93 -4.33 -13.00
CA GLU A 122 -2.67 -3.50 -12.03
C GLU A 122 -3.76 -4.27 -11.28
N SER A 123 -4.44 -5.24 -11.93
CA SER A 123 -5.45 -6.08 -11.30
C SER A 123 -4.89 -6.96 -10.17
N ASP A 124 -3.61 -7.30 -10.25
CA ASP A 124 -2.93 -8.08 -9.22
C ASP A 124 -2.75 -7.31 -7.91
N LEU A 125 -2.80 -5.97 -7.97
CA LEU A 125 -2.76 -5.13 -6.77
C LEU A 125 -4.03 -5.24 -5.91
N LEU A 126 -5.09 -5.86 -6.43
CA LEU A 126 -6.31 -6.15 -5.67
C LEU A 126 -6.22 -7.45 -4.86
N LYS A 127 -5.19 -8.27 -5.09
CA LYS A 127 -5.01 -9.56 -4.43
C LYS A 127 -4.73 -9.43 -2.94
N LEU A 128 -5.12 -10.43 -2.16
CA LEU A 128 -5.00 -10.46 -0.71
C LEU A 128 -3.59 -10.10 -0.18
N PRO A 129 -2.48 -10.58 -0.75
CA PRO A 129 -1.16 -10.20 -0.26
C PRO A 129 -0.90 -8.69 -0.28
N VAL A 130 -1.35 -7.98 -1.32
CA VAL A 130 -1.22 -6.52 -1.42
C VAL A 130 -2.08 -5.84 -0.34
N ARG A 131 -3.30 -6.31 -0.14
CA ARG A 131 -4.21 -5.77 0.90
C ARG A 131 -3.58 -5.86 2.28
N ILE A 132 -2.94 -6.99 2.61
CA ILE A 132 -2.25 -7.17 3.90
C ILE A 132 -1.10 -6.16 4.04
N VAL A 133 -0.29 -5.98 2.99
CA VAL A 133 0.83 -5.01 2.99
C VAL A 133 0.34 -3.59 3.20
N VAL A 134 -0.71 -3.19 2.48
CA VAL A 134 -1.27 -1.83 2.57
C VAL A 134 -1.96 -1.60 3.92
N PHE A 135 -2.74 -2.56 4.40
CA PHE A 135 -3.40 -2.48 5.70
C PHE A 135 -2.38 -2.38 6.84
N GLY A 136 -1.26 -3.12 6.76
CA GLY A 136 -0.15 -3.03 7.69
C GLY A 136 0.47 -1.62 7.73
N LEU A 137 0.66 -0.97 6.57
CA LEU A 137 1.15 0.41 6.51
C LEU A 137 0.16 1.39 7.15
N LEU A 138 -1.15 1.25 6.89
CA LEU A 138 -2.17 2.13 7.48
C LEU A 138 -2.28 1.95 9.00
N THR A 139 -2.17 0.72 9.49
CA THR A 139 -2.12 0.42 10.92
C THR A 139 -0.88 1.04 11.57
N HIS A 140 0.28 0.99 10.89
CA HIS A 140 1.49 1.66 11.34
C HIS A 140 1.29 3.18 11.43
N LEU A 141 0.72 3.80 10.41
CA LEU A 141 0.40 5.23 10.45
C LEU A 141 -0.48 5.58 11.65
N GLU A 142 -1.51 4.78 11.90
CA GLU A 142 -2.41 4.99 13.05
C GLU A 142 -1.67 4.89 14.39
N THR A 143 -0.73 3.95 14.52
CA THR A 143 0.11 3.80 15.70
C THR A 143 1.05 4.99 15.90
N VAL A 144 1.69 5.46 14.83
CA VAL A 144 2.57 6.63 14.89
C VAL A 144 1.78 7.90 15.27
N MET A 145 0.55 8.05 14.76
CA MET A 145 -0.34 9.13 15.21
C MET A 145 -0.64 9.06 16.71
N ALA A 146 -0.96 7.87 17.22
CA ALA A 146 -1.22 7.65 18.65
C ALA A 146 0.02 7.98 19.50
N GLU A 147 1.21 7.57 19.07
CA GLU A 147 2.48 7.84 19.75
C GLU A 147 2.81 9.33 19.79
N LEU A 148 2.61 10.05 18.68
CA LEU A 148 2.80 11.50 18.64
C LEU A 148 1.90 12.21 19.62
N VAL A 149 0.61 11.83 19.67
CA VAL A 149 -0.36 12.41 20.60
C VAL A 149 0.04 12.14 22.04
N SER A 150 0.41 10.89 22.38
CA SER A 150 0.84 10.52 23.73
C SER A 150 2.14 11.23 24.16
N THR A 151 3.07 11.43 23.21
CA THR A 151 4.32 12.15 23.49
C THR A 151 4.08 13.63 23.79
N ARG A 152 3.14 14.24 23.07
CA ARG A 152 2.82 15.66 23.24
C ARG A 152 1.93 15.97 24.45
N TRP A 153 1.09 15.03 24.86
CA TRP A 153 0.14 15.15 25.96
C TRP A 153 0.20 13.90 26.85
N PRO A 154 1.27 13.77 27.65
CA PRO A 154 1.54 12.55 28.42
C PRO A 154 0.51 12.26 29.53
N SER A 155 -0.22 13.29 30.00
CA SER A 155 -1.26 13.16 31.02
C SER A 155 -2.68 13.15 30.43
N ASP A 156 -2.82 12.76 29.15
CA ASP A 156 -4.10 12.68 28.44
C ASP A 156 -4.86 14.01 28.30
N GLU A 157 -4.18 15.16 28.33
CA GLU A 157 -4.79 16.49 28.16
C GLU A 157 -5.50 16.63 26.82
N TRP A 158 -5.08 15.83 25.82
CA TRP A 158 -5.72 15.75 24.51
C TRP A 158 -7.20 15.37 24.58
N MET A 159 -7.65 14.71 25.68
CA MET A 159 -9.06 14.36 25.87
C MET A 159 -9.96 15.58 25.90
N THR A 160 -9.46 16.75 26.33
CA THR A 160 -10.22 18.01 26.32
C THR A 160 -10.55 18.48 24.92
N ALA A 161 -9.78 18.04 23.93
CA ALA A 161 -9.99 18.37 22.53
C ALA A 161 -11.05 17.50 21.84
N LEU A 162 -11.46 16.40 22.48
CA LEU A 162 -12.55 15.56 22.00
C LEU A 162 -13.91 16.17 22.34
N GLY A 163 -14.86 16.08 21.41
CA GLY A 163 -16.25 16.44 21.71
C GLY A 163 -16.85 15.57 22.82
N PRO A 164 -17.88 16.10 23.56
CA PRO A 164 -18.44 15.43 24.72
C PRO A 164 -18.88 13.97 24.47
N GLY A 165 -19.57 13.74 23.34
CA GLY A 165 -20.05 12.39 22.97
C GLY A 165 -18.92 11.40 22.66
N ARG A 166 -17.83 11.84 22.02
CA ARG A 166 -16.65 10.99 21.77
C ARG A 166 -15.91 10.66 23.05
N ARG A 167 -15.77 11.63 23.96
CA ARG A 167 -15.17 11.43 25.28
C ARG A 167 -15.97 10.42 26.09
N ALA A 168 -17.31 10.53 26.11
CA ALA A 168 -18.17 9.59 26.81
C ALA A 168 -18.00 8.16 26.30
N LYS A 169 -18.01 7.95 24.95
CA LYS A 169 -17.78 6.63 24.34
C LYS A 169 -16.39 6.06 24.68
N LEU A 170 -15.36 6.90 24.72
CA LEU A 170 -14.01 6.47 25.08
C LEU A 170 -13.96 5.96 26.52
N LEU A 171 -14.53 6.71 27.47
CA LEU A 171 -14.59 6.33 28.88
C LEU A 171 -15.42 5.05 29.11
N GLU A 172 -16.49 4.87 28.35
CA GLU A 172 -17.29 3.64 28.36
C GLU A 172 -16.47 2.43 27.90
N LYS A 173 -15.74 2.56 26.76
CA LYS A 173 -14.81 1.52 26.28
C LYS A 173 -13.73 1.20 27.30
N GLU A 174 -13.12 2.23 27.90
CA GLU A 174 -12.08 2.07 28.94
C GLU A 174 -12.64 1.27 30.12
N THR A 175 -13.82 1.63 30.61
CA THR A 175 -14.46 0.94 31.70
C THR A 175 -14.75 -0.53 31.39
N ALA A 176 -15.29 -0.80 30.22
CA ALA A 176 -15.58 -2.17 29.77
C ALA A 176 -14.32 -3.03 29.66
N LEU A 177 -13.19 -2.46 29.20
CA LEU A 177 -11.91 -3.17 29.13
C LEU A 177 -11.28 -3.39 30.51
N ARG A 178 -11.34 -2.40 31.40
CA ARG A 178 -10.86 -2.53 32.79
C ARG A 178 -11.58 -3.63 33.55
N LEU A 179 -12.89 -3.78 33.36
CA LEU A 179 -13.65 -4.88 33.95
C LEU A 179 -13.17 -6.26 33.47
N ARG A 180 -12.52 -6.32 32.31
CA ARG A 180 -11.91 -7.52 31.75
C ARG A 180 -10.42 -7.67 32.07
N GLY A 181 -9.86 -6.80 32.93
CA GLY A 181 -8.45 -6.80 33.30
C GLY A 181 -7.50 -6.21 32.24
N LEU A 182 -8.02 -5.51 31.24
CA LEU A 182 -7.26 -4.90 30.15
C LEU A 182 -7.10 -3.40 30.38
N ASN A 183 -5.88 -2.87 30.28
CA ASN A 183 -5.56 -1.46 30.48
C ASN A 183 -4.74 -0.91 29.30
N PRO A 184 -5.28 -0.84 28.08
CA PRO A 184 -4.57 -0.21 26.97
C PRO A 184 -4.48 1.31 27.20
N PRO A 185 -3.48 1.99 26.61
CA PRO A 185 -3.43 3.45 26.59
C PRO A 185 -4.72 4.03 26.00
N ARG A 186 -5.23 5.10 26.61
CA ARG A 186 -6.51 5.70 26.18
C ARG A 186 -6.55 6.11 24.73
N ILE A 187 -5.43 6.58 24.20
CA ILE A 187 -5.33 6.99 22.79
C ILE A 187 -5.56 5.82 21.81
N GLU A 188 -5.23 4.60 22.20
CA GLU A 188 -5.49 3.40 21.38
C GLU A 188 -6.98 3.07 21.28
N LEU A 189 -7.80 3.54 22.23
CA LEU A 189 -9.25 3.36 22.24
C LEU A 189 -9.98 4.36 21.33
N THR A 190 -9.28 5.38 20.82
CA THR A 190 -9.85 6.38 19.91
C THR A 190 -9.91 5.84 18.48
N GLU A 191 -10.76 6.47 17.66
CA GLU A 191 -10.88 6.15 16.25
C GLU A 191 -9.78 6.85 15.43
N PHE A 192 -9.56 6.39 14.19
CA PHE A 192 -8.62 7.01 13.24
C PHE A 192 -8.87 8.52 13.08
N ALA A 193 -10.15 8.92 12.97
CA ALA A 193 -10.52 10.32 12.83
C ALA A 193 -10.13 11.17 14.05
N ASP A 194 -10.22 10.61 15.26
CA ASP A 194 -9.80 11.34 16.49
C ASP A 194 -8.29 11.56 16.49
N LYS A 195 -7.51 10.53 16.18
CA LYS A 195 -6.04 10.60 16.08
C LYS A 195 -5.62 11.62 15.01
N ARG A 196 -6.28 11.59 13.83
CA ARG A 196 -6.08 12.58 12.77
C ARG A 196 -6.30 14.02 13.27
N ASP A 197 -7.44 14.28 13.89
CA ASP A 197 -7.80 15.63 14.33
C ASP A 197 -6.84 16.15 15.43
N LEU A 198 -6.36 15.27 16.28
CA LEU A 198 -5.35 15.58 17.31
C LEU A 198 -3.99 15.87 16.65
N CYS A 199 -3.52 15.00 15.77
CA CYS A 199 -2.26 15.22 15.04
C CYS A 199 -2.27 16.51 14.22
N LYS A 200 -3.38 16.82 13.54
CA LYS A 200 -3.54 18.07 12.78
C LYS A 200 -3.28 19.31 13.63
N ARG A 201 -3.63 19.30 14.92
CA ARG A 201 -3.37 20.42 15.84
C ARG A 201 -1.89 20.57 16.17
N LEU A 202 -1.13 19.48 16.13
CA LEU A 202 0.30 19.45 16.40
C LEU A 202 1.17 19.86 15.21
N LEU A 203 0.63 19.84 13.99
CA LEU A 203 1.35 20.26 12.82
C LEU A 203 1.51 21.78 12.76
N ALA A 204 2.74 22.26 12.59
CA ALA A 204 3.02 23.67 12.37
C ALA A 204 2.58 24.13 10.96
N THR A 205 2.82 23.30 9.94
CA THR A 205 2.52 23.56 8.54
C THR A 205 1.83 22.36 7.89
N GLY A 206 1.31 22.52 6.67
CA GLY A 206 0.78 21.40 5.88
C GLY A 206 -0.57 20.84 6.34
N ARG A 207 -1.29 21.48 7.26
CA ARG A 207 -2.56 21.00 7.86
C ARG A 207 -3.63 20.67 6.82
N ARG A 208 -3.76 21.45 5.75
CA ARG A 208 -4.76 21.19 4.69
C ARG A 208 -4.41 19.97 3.86
N ARG A 209 -3.11 19.78 3.56
CA ARG A 209 -2.62 18.60 2.86
C ARG A 209 -2.84 17.36 3.70
N PHE A 210 -2.43 17.41 4.97
CA PHE A 210 -2.64 16.33 5.94
C PHE A 210 -4.09 15.88 6.01
N ASP A 211 -5.02 16.84 6.18
CA ASP A 211 -6.46 16.58 6.32
C ASP A 211 -7.01 15.83 5.10
N ARG A 212 -6.75 16.37 3.90
CA ARG A 212 -7.19 15.77 2.64
C ARG A 212 -6.62 14.36 2.42
N GLU A 213 -5.32 14.17 2.67
CA GLU A 213 -4.67 12.88 2.47
C GLU A 213 -5.14 11.85 3.52
N MET A 214 -5.35 12.26 4.77
CA MET A 214 -5.89 11.38 5.82
C MET A 214 -7.33 10.94 5.54
N ASP A 215 -8.17 11.78 4.95
CA ASP A 215 -9.53 11.38 4.52
C ASP A 215 -9.46 10.29 3.44
N GLY A 216 -8.57 10.41 2.46
CA GLY A 216 -8.31 9.36 1.46
C GLY A 216 -7.83 8.06 2.09
N LEU A 217 -6.87 8.13 3.01
CA LEU A 217 -6.32 6.95 3.69
C LEU A 217 -7.33 6.26 4.60
N ARG A 218 -8.23 7.02 5.23
CA ARG A 218 -9.35 6.44 5.99
C ARG A 218 -10.27 5.64 5.09
N ASN A 219 -10.65 6.21 3.93
CA ASN A 219 -11.50 5.51 2.97
C ASN A 219 -10.82 4.24 2.44
N LEU A 220 -9.53 4.31 2.11
CA LEU A 220 -8.75 3.13 1.69
C LEU A 220 -8.75 2.05 2.78
N ARG A 221 -8.51 2.43 4.05
CA ARG A 221 -8.54 1.49 5.19
C ARG A 221 -9.90 0.80 5.32
N ASP A 222 -10.98 1.56 5.22
CA ASP A 222 -12.33 1.04 5.32
C ASP A 222 -12.64 0.08 4.15
N GLN A 223 -12.25 0.42 2.92
CA GLN A 223 -12.37 -0.48 1.77
C GLN A 223 -11.56 -1.77 1.94
N LEU A 224 -10.33 -1.70 2.45
CA LEU A 224 -9.50 -2.88 2.70
C LEU A 224 -10.07 -3.79 3.80
N ALA A 225 -10.76 -3.24 4.79
CA ALA A 225 -11.39 -4.00 5.87
C ALA A 225 -12.64 -4.75 5.40
N HIS A 226 -13.36 -4.22 4.41
CA HIS A 226 -14.59 -4.82 3.85
C HIS A 226 -14.27 -5.62 2.58
N ALA A 227 -13.92 -6.90 2.75
CA ALA A 227 -13.43 -7.78 1.68
C ALA A 227 -14.37 -7.95 0.47
N ALA A 228 -15.68 -7.80 0.65
CA ALA A 228 -16.69 -8.00 -0.40
C ALA A 228 -16.80 -6.80 -1.37
N THR A 229 -16.59 -5.59 -0.90
CA THR A 229 -16.80 -4.35 -1.69
C THR A 229 -15.62 -3.96 -2.58
N PHE A 230 -14.44 -4.55 -2.39
CA PHE A 230 -13.25 -4.21 -3.18
C PHE A 230 -13.29 -4.79 -4.60
N VAL A 231 -14.11 -5.80 -4.84
CA VAL A 231 -14.20 -6.54 -6.13
C VAL A 231 -15.48 -6.21 -6.90
N ASP A 232 -16.57 -5.79 -6.23
CA ASP A 232 -17.90 -5.73 -6.84
C ASP A 232 -18.37 -4.32 -7.26
N ASP A 233 -17.69 -3.25 -6.87
CA ASP A 233 -18.07 -1.90 -7.26
C ASP A 233 -17.29 -1.46 -8.51
N ALA A 234 -17.87 -1.71 -9.67
CA ALA A 234 -17.40 -1.15 -10.94
C ALA A 234 -17.34 0.39 -10.95
N ASP A 235 -18.03 1.05 -10.00
CA ASP A 235 -18.01 2.50 -9.76
C ASP A 235 -16.93 2.95 -8.77
N SER A 236 -16.30 2.02 -8.04
CA SER A 236 -15.27 2.30 -7.02
C SER A 236 -13.85 1.97 -7.50
N SER A 237 -13.62 1.79 -8.79
CA SER A 237 -12.27 1.53 -9.32
C SER A 237 -11.38 2.74 -9.09
N MET A 238 -10.76 2.77 -7.93
CA MET A 238 -9.65 3.66 -7.64
C MET A 238 -8.57 3.38 -8.69
N GLY A 239 -8.39 4.28 -9.68
CA GLY A 239 -7.36 4.11 -10.69
C GLY A 239 -6.00 3.91 -10.03
N ILE A 240 -5.14 3.13 -10.67
CA ILE A 240 -3.79 2.80 -10.16
C ILE A 240 -3.03 4.04 -9.64
N GLY A 241 -3.17 5.17 -10.33
CA GLY A 241 -2.56 6.44 -9.92
C GLY A 241 -3.00 6.89 -8.54
N SER A 242 -4.31 6.86 -8.25
CA SER A 242 -4.87 7.23 -6.96
C SER A 242 -4.45 6.26 -5.85
N PHE A 243 -4.38 4.96 -6.14
CA PHE A 243 -3.89 3.97 -5.18
C PHE A 243 -2.42 4.20 -4.80
N VAL A 244 -1.57 4.47 -5.80
CA VAL A 244 -0.14 4.77 -5.55
C VAL A 244 0.01 6.11 -4.83
N ASP A 245 -0.81 7.13 -5.13
CA ASP A 245 -0.82 8.40 -4.39
C ASP A 245 -1.12 8.19 -2.91
N GLN A 246 -2.10 7.36 -2.58
CA GLN A 246 -2.44 7.05 -1.19
C GLN A 246 -1.34 6.23 -0.49
N TRP A 247 -0.73 5.28 -1.19
CA TRP A 247 0.44 4.55 -0.69
C TRP A 247 1.60 5.50 -0.33
N ASP A 248 1.95 6.41 -1.24
CA ASP A 248 3.02 7.39 -1.04
C ASP A 248 2.68 8.39 0.08
N ALA A 249 1.42 8.84 0.16
CA ALA A 249 0.94 9.70 1.24
C ALA A 249 1.07 9.03 2.61
N ALA A 250 0.66 7.76 2.74
CA ALA A 250 0.80 7.02 3.98
C ALA A 250 2.26 6.91 4.42
N ARG A 251 3.17 6.56 3.50
CA ARG A 251 4.61 6.47 3.77
C ARG A 251 5.21 7.81 4.17
N TYR A 252 4.85 8.88 3.46
CA TYR A 252 5.30 10.23 3.76
C TYR A 252 4.89 10.64 5.18
N TRP A 253 3.62 10.46 5.55
CA TRP A 253 3.15 10.88 6.86
C TRP A 253 3.68 10.03 8.01
N VAL A 254 3.92 8.75 7.80
CA VAL A 254 4.65 7.93 8.79
C VAL A 254 6.01 8.55 9.09
N GLN A 255 6.78 8.93 8.06
CA GLN A 255 8.10 9.51 8.23
C GLN A 255 8.05 10.90 8.90
N GLU A 256 7.16 11.77 8.45
CA GLU A 256 6.99 13.12 9.00
C GLU A 256 6.59 13.10 10.49
N LEU A 257 5.60 12.27 10.85
CA LEU A 257 5.15 12.18 12.23
C LEU A 257 6.22 11.55 13.14
N MET A 258 6.98 10.57 12.64
CA MET A 258 8.13 10.01 13.38
C MET A 258 9.24 11.04 13.60
N MET A 259 9.51 11.93 12.63
CA MET A 259 10.46 13.02 12.81
C MET A 259 10.00 14.00 13.92
N LEU A 260 8.71 14.32 13.98
CA LEU A 260 8.16 15.16 15.04
C LEU A 260 8.33 14.53 16.43
N ILE A 261 8.09 13.22 16.56
CA ILE A 261 8.29 12.49 17.83
C ILE A 261 9.77 12.56 18.27
N ARG A 262 10.71 12.36 17.33
CA ARG A 262 12.16 12.40 17.65
C ARG A 262 12.62 13.77 18.10
N ASN A 263 12.16 14.83 17.44
CA ASN A 263 12.55 16.21 17.77
C ASN A 263 12.07 16.62 19.18
N ASP A 264 10.90 16.16 19.59
CA ASP A 264 10.37 16.41 20.94
C ASP A 264 11.17 15.72 22.04
N SER A 265 11.54 14.47 21.80
CA SER A 265 12.34 13.69 22.76
C SER A 265 13.70 14.35 23.03
N THR A 266 14.26 15.04 22.03
CA THR A 266 15.54 15.73 22.12
C THR A 266 15.42 17.06 22.92
N GLN A 267 14.29 17.76 22.81
CA GLN A 267 14.06 19.02 23.54
C GLN A 267 13.74 18.77 25.02
N THR A 268 13.03 17.71 25.33
CA THR A 268 12.68 17.32 26.71
C THR A 268 13.92 16.87 27.51
N GLY A 269 14.85 16.14 26.85
CA GLY A 269 16.11 15.73 27.46
C GLY A 269 17.07 16.90 27.80
N ARG A 270 17.04 17.98 27.01
CA ARG A 270 17.85 19.20 27.30
C ARG A 270 17.29 20.02 28.47
N ARG A 271 15.98 20.04 28.70
CA ARG A 271 15.35 20.80 29.80
C ARG A 271 15.47 20.12 31.16
N GLN A 272 15.86 18.84 31.22
CA GLN A 272 16.08 18.10 32.45
C GLN A 272 17.57 18.10 32.89
N SER A 273 18.47 18.65 32.05
CA SER A 273 19.93 18.70 32.29
C SER A 273 20.42 20.10 32.71
N ASP A 274 19.55 21.10 32.67
CA ASP A 274 19.74 22.47 33.21
C ASP A 274 18.94 22.63 34.51
#